data_52d0bf59cbba20a6e365018b457cbd80
#
_entry.id   52d0bf59cbba20a6e365018b457cbd80
#
_cell.length_a   1.000
_cell.length_b   1.000
_cell.length_c   1.000
_cell.angle_alpha   90.00
_cell.angle_beta   90.00
_cell.angle_gamma   90.00
#
_symmetry.space_group_name_H-M   'P 1'
#
loop_
_entity.id
_entity.type
_entity.pdbx_description
1 polymer ?
#
loop_
_entity_poly.entity_id
_entity_poly.type
_entity_poly.pdbx_seq_one_letter_code
_entity_poly.pdbx_strand_id
1 'polypeptide(L)'
;MKFSFGNSLNLKRNAALDILLGSRQPDQKVLEALSQTDNLLVREAFSTRGVLQNLSGVHLVILGDLLPISDVSEEILYSALDKSGIPVVTQDNFVIDPAEWLGRARLTSAKQVSFLPARQINLVNWSGGVGKTTLAMAVCKRFVRNTGLPAALLELSMGGSALHARISPDLPEFFTIATHKAEPALWNGVSLYPMDGRTIDVLWSEDPQGVRNLLAEIQRKHTLFVVDCFPGHPLFSELSKPKPGLINLVVTSPRDDAILQARRLMSEVSEPHHLVLNMAKSVSDRAESGVSIVLPYNETWAQSLDPRLADPILEQAYTGWKRRK
;
A
#
# COMPACT_ATOMS: atom_id res chain seq x y z
N MET A 1 2.69 18.92 36.37
CA MET A 1 2.93 17.95 35.28
C MET A 1 1.87 18.16 34.24
N LYS A 2 2.22 18.76 33.09
CA LYS A 2 1.29 18.97 31.96
C LYS A 2 1.45 17.79 31.00
N PHE A 3 0.45 16.93 30.93
CA PHE A 3 0.38 15.90 29.88
C PHE A 3 -0.03 16.57 28.57
N SER A 4 0.89 16.59 27.62
CA SER A 4 0.65 17.04 26.25
C SER A 4 -0.08 15.94 25.49
N PHE A 5 -1.38 16.11 25.28
CA PHE A 5 -2.15 15.34 24.29
C PHE A 5 -1.87 15.95 22.90
N GLY A 6 -0.83 15.50 22.27
CA GLY A 6 -0.50 15.98 20.94
C GLY A 6 0.27 14.95 20.15
N ASN A 7 -0.43 14.03 19.48
CA ASN A 7 0.13 13.33 18.31
C ASN A 7 -0.87 12.39 17.58
N SER A 8 -2.17 12.39 17.90
CA SER A 8 -3.12 11.53 17.16
C SER A 8 -3.59 12.10 15.81
N LEU A 9 -3.16 13.30 15.44
CA LEU A 9 -3.55 13.98 14.18
C LEU A 9 -2.54 13.87 13.03
N ASN A 10 -1.34 13.33 13.27
CA ASN A 10 -0.31 13.25 12.23
C ASN A 10 -0.42 12.03 11.28
N LEU A 11 -1.26 11.05 11.57
CA LEU A 11 -1.48 9.89 10.71
C LEU A 11 -2.24 10.20 9.39
N LYS A 12 -2.91 11.36 9.30
CA LYS A 12 -3.68 11.77 8.11
C LYS A 12 -2.89 12.59 7.08
N ARG A 13 -1.61 12.90 7.32
CA ARG A 13 -0.86 13.86 6.49
C ARG A 13 -0.14 13.30 5.27
N ASN A 14 -0.12 11.99 5.03
CA ASN A 14 0.77 11.41 4.02
C ASN A 14 0.12 10.85 2.75
N ALA A 15 -1.20 10.90 2.58
CA ALA A 15 -1.81 10.55 1.30
C ALA A 15 -1.69 11.74 0.35
N ALA A 16 -1.01 11.57 -0.78
CA ALA A 16 -0.95 12.59 -1.83
C ALA A 16 -2.37 12.85 -2.34
N LEU A 17 -2.80 14.13 -2.32
CA LEU A 17 -4.04 14.53 -2.96
C LEU A 17 -3.85 14.55 -4.46
N ASP A 18 -4.77 13.94 -5.19
CA ASP A 18 -4.79 13.92 -6.64
C ASP A 18 -5.76 15.00 -7.12
N ILE A 19 -5.23 16.03 -7.75
CA ILE A 19 -5.97 17.19 -8.21
C ILE A 19 -5.91 17.23 -9.73
N LEU A 20 -7.06 17.40 -10.37
CA LEU A 20 -7.17 17.60 -11.81
C LEU A 20 -7.39 19.08 -12.11
N LEU A 21 -6.42 19.71 -12.77
CA LEU A 21 -6.50 21.06 -13.25
C LEU A 21 -6.94 21.02 -14.71
N GLY A 22 -8.21 21.34 -14.97
CA GLY A 22 -8.83 21.42 -16.28
C GLY A 22 -8.78 22.84 -16.79
N SER A 23 -7.75 23.23 -17.57
CA SER A 23 -7.67 24.58 -18.15
C SER A 23 -6.65 24.64 -19.28
N ARG A 24 -6.93 25.40 -20.33
CA ARG A 24 -5.96 25.74 -21.37
C ARG A 24 -4.92 26.76 -20.90
N GLN A 25 -5.34 27.63 -20.00
CA GLN A 25 -4.52 28.69 -19.44
C GLN A 25 -4.72 28.69 -17.91
N PRO A 26 -3.92 27.89 -17.18
CA PRO A 26 -3.98 27.89 -15.72
C PRO A 26 -3.65 29.28 -15.15
N ASP A 27 -4.45 29.75 -14.20
CA ASP A 27 -4.17 30.99 -13.48
C ASP A 27 -2.89 30.82 -12.66
N GLN A 28 -1.99 31.80 -12.74
CA GLN A 28 -0.71 31.80 -12.01
C GLN A 28 -0.91 31.64 -10.50
N LYS A 29 -1.94 32.27 -9.92
CA LYS A 29 -2.26 32.16 -8.50
C LYS A 29 -2.69 30.75 -8.10
N VAL A 30 -3.40 30.02 -8.99
CA VAL A 30 -3.74 28.61 -8.77
C VAL A 30 -2.48 27.77 -8.71
N LEU A 31 -1.55 27.96 -9.66
CA LEU A 31 -0.28 27.24 -9.71
C LEU A 31 0.57 27.51 -8.47
N GLU A 32 0.64 28.78 -8.04
CA GLU A 32 1.36 29.18 -6.82
C GLU A 32 0.75 28.50 -5.57
N ALA A 33 -0.57 28.54 -5.40
CA ALA A 33 -1.25 27.91 -4.26
C ALA A 33 -1.03 26.38 -4.23
N LEU A 34 -1.07 25.72 -5.39
CA LEU A 34 -0.81 24.29 -5.51
C LEU A 34 0.67 23.95 -5.23
N SER A 35 1.61 24.79 -5.70
CA SER A 35 3.04 24.56 -5.50
C SER A 35 3.50 24.71 -4.03
N GLN A 36 2.80 25.53 -3.26
CA GLN A 36 3.02 25.73 -1.82
C GLN A 36 2.46 24.64 -0.92
N THR A 37 1.69 23.71 -1.51
CA THR A 37 1.01 22.65 -0.76
C THR A 37 1.75 21.32 -0.89
N ASP A 38 2.20 20.78 0.23
CA ASP A 38 2.89 19.49 0.25
C ASP A 38 1.96 18.31 -0.10
N ASN A 39 2.56 17.27 -0.69
CA ASN A 39 1.90 16.01 -1.03
C ASN A 39 0.70 16.13 -2.00
N LEU A 40 0.84 16.96 -3.02
CA LEU A 40 -0.09 17.03 -4.14
C LEU A 40 0.44 16.27 -5.36
N LEU A 41 -0.47 15.62 -6.08
CA LEU A 41 -0.28 15.20 -7.46
C LEU A 41 -1.23 16.03 -8.32
N VAL A 42 -0.69 16.91 -9.14
CA VAL A 42 -1.49 17.71 -10.07
C VAL A 42 -1.42 17.07 -11.44
N ARG A 43 -2.60 16.77 -12.01
CA ARG A 43 -2.76 16.35 -13.40
C ARG A 43 -3.39 17.49 -14.18
N GLU A 44 -2.96 17.69 -15.40
CA GLU A 44 -3.50 18.72 -16.28
C GLU A 44 -4.35 18.12 -17.40
N ALA A 45 -5.43 18.81 -17.74
CA ALA A 45 -6.28 18.49 -18.87
C ALA A 45 -6.70 19.79 -19.57
N PHE A 46 -6.60 19.83 -20.90
CA PHE A 46 -6.83 21.05 -21.67
C PHE A 46 -8.19 21.07 -22.39
N SER A 47 -8.93 19.97 -22.35
CA SER A 47 -10.20 19.79 -23.04
C SER A 47 -11.24 19.08 -22.19
N THR A 48 -12.52 19.24 -22.56
CA THR A 48 -13.65 18.55 -21.91
C THR A 48 -13.45 17.03 -21.89
N ARG A 49 -13.02 16.43 -23.01
CA ARG A 49 -12.68 14.99 -23.08
C ARG A 49 -11.52 14.64 -22.18
N GLY A 50 -10.47 15.45 -22.16
CA GLY A 50 -9.29 15.24 -21.32
C GLY A 50 -9.65 15.22 -19.84
N VAL A 51 -10.55 16.10 -19.39
CA VAL A 51 -11.06 16.08 -18.00
C VAL A 51 -11.78 14.77 -17.74
N LEU A 52 -12.73 14.34 -18.58
CA LEU A 52 -13.47 13.09 -18.37
C LEU A 52 -12.57 11.85 -18.30
N GLN A 53 -11.58 11.77 -19.17
CA GLN A 53 -10.65 10.63 -19.19
C GLN A 53 -9.76 10.55 -17.95
N ASN A 54 -9.55 11.67 -17.27
CA ASN A 54 -8.67 11.76 -16.11
C ASN A 54 -9.40 11.83 -14.75
N LEU A 55 -10.74 11.76 -14.70
CA LEU A 55 -11.51 11.86 -13.45
C LEU A 55 -11.22 10.75 -12.43
N SER A 56 -10.75 9.62 -12.91
CA SER A 56 -10.58 8.47 -12.04
C SER A 56 -9.49 8.65 -10.99
N GLY A 57 -9.85 8.53 -9.70
CA GLY A 57 -8.95 8.67 -8.56
C GLY A 57 -8.61 10.11 -8.19
N VAL A 58 -9.27 11.08 -8.81
CA VAL A 58 -9.14 12.51 -8.51
C VAL A 58 -9.93 12.84 -7.24
N HIS A 59 -9.39 13.74 -6.42
CA HIS A 59 -9.99 14.19 -5.17
C HIS A 59 -10.56 15.61 -5.24
N LEU A 60 -10.14 16.39 -6.24
CA LEU A 60 -10.62 17.73 -6.54
C LEU A 60 -10.43 18.03 -8.03
N VAL A 61 -11.42 18.63 -8.63
CA VAL A 61 -11.32 19.17 -10.01
C VAL A 61 -11.36 20.68 -9.94
N ILE A 62 -10.34 21.34 -10.51
CA ILE A 62 -10.29 22.80 -10.66
C ILE A 62 -10.50 23.09 -12.15
N LEU A 63 -11.59 23.78 -12.49
CA LEU A 63 -11.96 24.10 -13.87
C LEU A 63 -11.66 25.55 -14.22
N GLY A 64 -11.03 25.72 -15.39
CA GLY A 64 -10.88 26.99 -16.07
C GLY A 64 -11.46 26.92 -17.47
N ASP A 65 -10.88 27.69 -18.38
CA ASP A 65 -11.25 27.66 -19.79
C ASP A 65 -10.77 26.37 -20.46
N LEU A 66 -11.70 25.57 -20.98
CA LEU A 66 -11.44 24.29 -21.63
C LEU A 66 -11.61 24.41 -23.14
N LEU A 67 -10.83 23.62 -23.87
CA LEU A 67 -11.07 23.41 -25.30
C LEU A 67 -12.33 22.56 -25.48
N PRO A 68 -13.41 23.09 -26.11
CA PRO A 68 -14.58 22.28 -26.40
C PRO A 68 -14.24 21.25 -27.49
N ILE A 69 -14.73 20.01 -27.29
CA ILE A 69 -14.58 18.93 -28.28
C ILE A 69 -15.97 18.47 -28.69
N SER A 70 -16.17 18.30 -29.98
CA SER A 70 -17.48 18.09 -30.60
C SER A 70 -18.30 16.92 -30.06
N ASP A 71 -17.67 15.92 -29.50
CA ASP A 71 -18.33 14.73 -28.94
C ASP A 71 -18.48 14.75 -27.40
N VAL A 72 -17.95 15.78 -26.74
CA VAL A 72 -18.08 16.00 -25.29
C VAL A 72 -18.45 17.44 -25.03
N SER A 73 -19.75 17.72 -25.00
CA SER A 73 -20.25 19.02 -24.61
C SER A 73 -19.99 19.34 -23.14
N GLU A 74 -20.04 20.60 -22.77
CA GLU A 74 -19.93 21.02 -21.35
C GLU A 74 -21.02 20.36 -20.48
N GLU A 75 -22.24 20.20 -21.01
CA GLU A 75 -23.34 19.55 -20.31
C GLU A 75 -23.00 18.08 -19.94
N ILE A 76 -22.40 17.34 -20.88
CA ILE A 76 -21.94 15.98 -20.63
C ILE A 76 -20.84 15.98 -19.56
N LEU A 77 -19.91 16.92 -19.63
CA LEU A 77 -18.85 17.07 -18.64
C LEU A 77 -19.44 17.35 -17.25
N TYR A 78 -20.29 18.38 -17.11
CA TYR A 78 -20.88 18.72 -15.81
C TYR A 78 -21.76 17.62 -15.25
N SER A 79 -22.54 16.92 -16.08
CA SER A 79 -23.32 15.75 -15.65
C SER A 79 -22.43 14.62 -15.14
N ALA A 80 -21.28 14.38 -15.74
CA ALA A 80 -20.33 13.36 -15.30
C ALA A 80 -19.63 13.76 -14.01
N LEU A 81 -19.28 15.03 -13.85
CA LEU A 81 -18.68 15.58 -12.65
C LEU A 81 -19.63 15.49 -11.45
N ASP A 82 -20.90 15.86 -11.64
CA ASP A 82 -21.94 15.75 -10.60
C ASP A 82 -22.11 14.30 -10.14
N LYS A 83 -22.22 13.36 -11.09
CA LYS A 83 -22.32 11.92 -10.77
C LYS A 83 -21.08 11.33 -10.10
N SER A 84 -19.92 11.97 -10.30
CA SER A 84 -18.67 11.47 -9.70
C SER A 84 -18.58 11.72 -8.19
N GLY A 85 -19.33 12.69 -7.66
CA GLY A 85 -19.25 13.13 -6.26
C GLY A 85 -17.90 13.75 -5.88
N ILE A 86 -17.06 14.08 -6.87
CA ILE A 86 -15.78 14.77 -6.66
C ILE A 86 -16.07 16.27 -6.51
N PRO A 87 -15.50 16.97 -5.50
CA PRO A 87 -15.60 18.41 -5.43
C PRO A 87 -15.08 19.07 -6.70
N VAL A 88 -15.85 20.01 -7.23
CA VAL A 88 -15.51 20.79 -8.43
C VAL A 88 -15.52 22.26 -8.08
N VAL A 89 -14.52 23.00 -8.54
CA VAL A 89 -14.37 24.43 -8.29
C VAL A 89 -13.82 25.11 -9.52
N THR A 90 -14.23 26.37 -9.78
CA THR A 90 -13.58 27.20 -10.80
C THR A 90 -12.23 27.74 -10.29
N GLN A 91 -11.33 28.10 -11.21
CA GLN A 91 -10.05 28.70 -10.85
C GLN A 91 -10.24 29.95 -9.95
N ASP A 92 -11.18 30.84 -10.31
CA ASP A 92 -11.47 32.06 -9.57
C ASP A 92 -11.88 31.75 -8.12
N ASN A 93 -12.79 30.80 -7.94
CA ASN A 93 -13.27 30.43 -6.60
C ASN A 93 -12.21 29.66 -5.81
N PHE A 94 -11.35 28.89 -6.46
CA PHE A 94 -10.24 28.22 -5.81
C PHE A 94 -9.24 29.22 -5.22
N VAL A 95 -8.91 30.29 -5.95
CA VAL A 95 -7.97 31.34 -5.50
C VAL A 95 -8.50 32.12 -4.29
N ILE A 96 -9.84 32.24 -4.13
CA ILE A 96 -10.43 32.91 -2.97
C ILE A 96 -10.11 32.18 -1.66
N ASP A 97 -10.28 30.87 -1.64
CA ASP A 97 -9.96 30.04 -0.46
C ASP A 97 -9.42 28.67 -0.84
N PRO A 98 -8.12 28.59 -1.19
CA PRO A 98 -7.48 27.31 -1.54
C PRO A 98 -7.53 26.29 -0.38
N ALA A 99 -7.48 26.77 0.88
CA ALA A 99 -7.43 25.89 2.05
C ALA A 99 -8.76 25.15 2.25
N GLU A 100 -9.89 25.80 2.02
CA GLU A 100 -11.21 25.17 2.07
C GLU A 100 -11.31 24.04 1.04
N TRP A 101 -10.95 24.31 -0.22
CA TRP A 101 -11.07 23.34 -1.30
C TRP A 101 -10.13 22.16 -1.15
N LEU A 102 -8.90 22.41 -0.69
CA LEU A 102 -7.95 21.34 -0.35
C LEU A 102 -8.45 20.53 0.87
N GLY A 103 -9.14 21.18 1.81
CA GLY A 103 -9.81 20.50 2.91
C GLY A 103 -10.92 19.56 2.43
N ARG A 104 -11.78 20.00 1.50
CA ARG A 104 -12.82 19.18 0.85
C ARG A 104 -12.21 18.02 0.08
N ALA A 105 -11.13 18.25 -0.66
CA ALA A 105 -10.39 17.19 -1.35
C ALA A 105 -9.86 16.12 -0.39
N ARG A 106 -9.34 16.52 0.77
CA ARG A 106 -8.89 15.59 1.82
C ARG A 106 -10.04 14.75 2.37
N LEU A 107 -11.21 15.34 2.57
CA LEU A 107 -12.41 14.61 3.00
C LEU A 107 -12.88 13.62 1.94
N THR A 108 -12.82 13.97 0.67
CA THR A 108 -13.17 13.09 -0.45
C THR A 108 -12.17 11.95 -0.55
N SER A 109 -10.88 12.23 -0.45
CA SER A 109 -9.83 11.21 -0.37
C SER A 109 -10.06 10.26 0.80
N ALA A 110 -10.35 10.79 1.98
CA ALA A 110 -10.65 9.97 3.17
C ALA A 110 -11.90 9.09 2.97
N LYS A 111 -12.96 9.60 2.33
CA LYS A 111 -14.17 8.82 2.02
C LYS A 111 -13.87 7.69 1.01
N GLN A 112 -13.17 7.98 -0.07
CA GLN A 112 -12.80 6.97 -1.08
C GLN A 112 -11.94 5.86 -0.49
N VAL A 113 -11.04 6.22 0.43
CA VAL A 113 -10.12 5.29 1.09
C VAL A 113 -10.77 4.51 2.23
N SER A 114 -11.79 5.06 2.90
CA SER A 114 -12.51 4.39 4.00
C SER A 114 -13.27 3.13 3.58
N PHE A 115 -13.43 2.89 2.27
CA PHE A 115 -14.07 1.69 1.71
C PHE A 115 -13.11 0.56 1.34
N LEU A 116 -11.79 0.73 1.56
CA LEU A 116 -10.87 -0.38 1.31
C LEU A 116 -11.08 -1.47 2.37
N PRO A 117 -11.39 -2.71 1.94
CA PRO A 117 -11.56 -3.81 2.88
C PRO A 117 -10.20 -4.15 3.53
N ALA A 118 -10.25 -4.58 4.79
CA ALA A 118 -9.07 -5.10 5.44
C ALA A 118 -8.53 -6.33 4.68
N ARG A 119 -7.21 -6.37 4.47
CA ARG A 119 -6.53 -7.47 3.78
C ARG A 119 -5.32 -7.94 4.58
N GLN A 120 -5.10 -9.25 4.53
CA GLN A 120 -3.83 -9.85 4.91
C GLN A 120 -3.15 -10.39 3.67
N ILE A 121 -1.87 -10.05 3.48
CA ILE A 121 -1.03 -10.56 2.40
C ILE A 121 0.14 -11.31 3.03
N ASN A 122 0.22 -12.61 2.82
CA ASN A 122 1.37 -13.41 3.19
C ASN A 122 2.32 -13.54 1.99
N LEU A 123 3.57 -13.17 2.18
CA LEU A 123 4.65 -13.39 1.20
C LEU A 123 5.44 -14.61 1.66
N VAL A 124 5.33 -15.72 0.96
CA VAL A 124 5.77 -17.04 1.45
C VAL A 124 6.83 -17.64 0.54
N ASN A 125 7.92 -18.15 1.09
CA ASN A 125 8.87 -19.05 0.43
C ASN A 125 9.85 -19.67 1.43
N TRP A 126 10.31 -20.89 1.14
CA TRP A 126 11.41 -21.57 1.84
C TRP A 126 12.78 -20.97 1.51
N SER A 127 12.98 -20.51 0.27
CA SER A 127 14.27 -20.00 -0.18
C SER A 127 14.56 -18.60 0.38
N GLY A 128 15.77 -18.41 0.85
CA GLY A 128 16.33 -17.08 1.13
C GLY A 128 16.64 -16.32 -0.17
N GLY A 129 16.74 -15.01 -0.09
CA GLY A 129 17.20 -14.17 -1.21
C GLY A 129 16.21 -13.96 -2.36
N VAL A 130 15.00 -14.50 -2.33
CA VAL A 130 13.96 -14.27 -3.35
C VAL A 130 13.28 -12.91 -3.27
N GLY A 131 13.65 -12.09 -2.28
CA GLY A 131 13.19 -10.70 -2.15
C GLY A 131 11.89 -10.51 -1.37
N LYS A 132 11.41 -11.49 -0.59
CA LYS A 132 10.17 -11.38 0.22
C LYS A 132 10.12 -10.13 1.08
N THR A 133 11.11 -9.91 1.95
CA THR A 133 11.17 -8.76 2.85
C THR A 133 11.16 -7.44 2.08
N THR A 134 11.92 -7.35 0.98
CA THR A 134 11.94 -6.16 0.11
C THR A 134 10.55 -5.86 -0.46
N LEU A 135 9.84 -6.88 -0.92
CA LEU A 135 8.48 -6.74 -1.44
C LEU A 135 7.49 -6.39 -0.32
N ALA A 136 7.58 -7.04 0.85
CA ALA A 136 6.74 -6.74 1.99
C ALA A 136 6.84 -5.27 2.42
N MET A 137 8.06 -4.78 2.56
CA MET A 137 8.33 -3.37 2.87
C MET A 137 7.80 -2.42 1.78
N ALA A 138 8.02 -2.74 0.49
CA ALA A 138 7.54 -1.93 -0.62
C ALA A 138 6.00 -1.87 -0.66
N VAL A 139 5.33 -3.00 -0.44
CA VAL A 139 3.85 -3.11 -0.41
C VAL A 139 3.27 -2.25 0.71
N CYS A 140 3.78 -2.38 1.94
CA CYS A 140 3.32 -1.56 3.07
C CYS A 140 3.57 -0.07 2.85
N LYS A 141 4.79 0.31 2.45
CA LYS A 141 5.16 1.71 2.17
C LYS A 141 4.28 2.32 1.08
N ARG A 142 4.06 1.58 -0.02
CA ARG A 142 3.20 2.02 -1.12
C ARG A 142 1.75 2.18 -0.69
N PHE A 143 1.23 1.22 0.07
CA PHE A 143 -0.13 1.27 0.58
C PHE A 143 -0.36 2.51 1.45
N VAL A 144 0.47 2.72 2.48
CA VAL A 144 0.36 3.88 3.38
C VAL A 144 0.49 5.19 2.61
N ARG A 145 1.48 5.28 1.69
CA ARG A 145 1.68 6.50 0.89
C ARG A 145 0.47 6.84 0.02
N ASN A 146 -0.18 5.84 -0.57
CA ASN A 146 -1.30 6.07 -1.49
C ASN A 146 -2.63 6.30 -0.79
N THR A 147 -2.81 5.68 0.38
CA THR A 147 -4.12 5.65 1.04
C THR A 147 -4.16 6.46 2.34
N GLY A 148 -3.01 6.65 2.99
CA GLY A 148 -2.96 7.19 4.35
C GLY A 148 -3.52 6.26 5.43
N LEU A 149 -3.97 5.05 5.04
CA LEU A 149 -4.51 4.08 5.98
C LEU A 149 -3.39 3.32 6.69
N PRO A 150 -3.64 2.83 7.92
CA PRO A 150 -2.64 2.11 8.69
C PRO A 150 -2.30 0.76 8.06
N ALA A 151 -0.99 0.45 8.00
CA ALA A 151 -0.48 -0.84 7.60
C ALA A 151 0.45 -1.41 8.67
N ALA A 152 0.47 -2.74 8.79
CA ALA A 152 1.42 -3.47 9.63
C ALA A 152 2.25 -4.44 8.80
N LEU A 153 3.51 -4.58 9.16
CA LEU A 153 4.44 -5.58 8.64
C LEU A 153 4.91 -6.48 9.78
N LEU A 154 4.55 -7.75 9.69
CA LEU A 154 5.03 -8.81 10.57
C LEU A 154 6.08 -9.63 9.81
N GLU A 155 7.26 -9.80 10.39
CA GLU A 155 8.31 -10.66 9.86
C GLU A 155 8.40 -11.94 10.67
N LEU A 156 8.16 -13.08 10.04
CA LEU A 156 8.36 -14.41 10.61
C LEU A 156 9.76 -14.91 10.23
N SER A 157 10.75 -14.67 11.07
CA SER A 157 12.13 -15.11 10.87
C SER A 157 12.49 -16.31 11.75
N MET A 158 13.53 -17.05 11.35
CA MET A 158 14.14 -18.10 12.15
C MET A 158 15.62 -17.75 12.35
N GLY A 159 15.90 -16.86 13.28
CA GLY A 159 17.23 -16.32 13.55
C GLY A 159 17.30 -14.82 13.22
N GLY A 160 18.20 -14.39 12.36
CA GLY A 160 18.38 -12.97 12.08
C GLY A 160 17.19 -12.30 11.42
N SER A 161 16.75 -11.15 11.93
CA SER A 161 15.69 -10.33 11.35
C SER A 161 16.23 -9.43 10.24
N ALA A 162 15.60 -9.47 9.07
CA ALA A 162 15.94 -8.57 7.98
C ALA A 162 15.42 -7.15 8.25
N LEU A 163 14.38 -6.97 9.06
CA LEU A 163 13.92 -5.65 9.48
C LEU A 163 14.94 -4.97 10.39
N HIS A 164 15.53 -5.71 11.35
CA HIS A 164 16.61 -5.19 12.17
C HIS A 164 17.83 -4.77 11.32
N ALA A 165 18.21 -5.59 10.36
CA ALA A 165 19.35 -5.31 9.50
C ALA A 165 19.12 -4.11 8.55
N ARG A 166 17.87 -3.87 8.12
CA ARG A 166 17.56 -2.87 7.10
C ARG A 166 17.08 -1.53 7.65
N ILE A 167 16.45 -1.53 8.82
CA ILE A 167 15.81 -0.34 9.39
C ILE A 167 16.54 0.13 10.63
N SER A 168 16.59 -0.67 11.67
CA SER A 168 17.31 -0.38 12.90
C SER A 168 17.51 -1.66 13.73
N PRO A 169 18.69 -1.87 14.34
CA PRO A 169 18.91 -2.99 15.25
C PRO A 169 18.07 -2.91 16.54
N ASP A 170 17.59 -1.70 16.88
CA ASP A 170 16.85 -1.44 18.14
C ASP A 170 15.33 -1.56 17.98
N LEU A 171 14.82 -2.17 16.88
CA LEU A 171 13.38 -2.39 16.74
C LEU A 171 12.87 -3.33 17.85
N PRO A 172 11.75 -2.98 18.52
CA PRO A 172 11.15 -3.87 19.49
C PRO A 172 10.65 -5.14 18.80
N GLU A 173 11.05 -6.30 19.30
CA GLU A 173 10.55 -7.57 18.82
C GLU A 173 9.09 -7.81 19.26
N PHE A 174 8.39 -8.64 18.51
CA PHE A 174 7.02 -9.04 18.82
C PHE A 174 6.90 -9.61 20.26
N PHE A 175 7.88 -10.39 20.68
CA PHE A 175 7.94 -10.91 22.06
C PHE A 175 7.90 -9.77 23.10
N THR A 176 8.71 -8.73 22.92
CA THR A 176 8.76 -7.57 23.82
C THR A 176 7.43 -6.80 23.80
N ILE A 177 6.82 -6.64 22.61
CA ILE A 177 5.51 -6.01 22.47
C ILE A 177 4.44 -6.80 23.21
N ALA A 178 4.46 -8.14 23.09
CA ALA A 178 3.49 -9.02 23.73
C ALA A 178 3.60 -9.04 25.24
N THR A 179 4.83 -9.14 25.78
CA THR A 179 5.08 -9.35 27.20
C THR A 179 5.19 -8.05 28.00
N HIS A 180 5.80 -7.01 27.42
CA HIS A 180 6.06 -5.73 28.12
C HIS A 180 5.14 -4.60 27.66
N LYS A 181 4.15 -4.87 26.79
CA LYS A 181 3.24 -3.86 26.20
C LYS A 181 3.97 -2.70 25.52
N ALA A 182 5.14 -2.98 24.94
CA ALA A 182 5.89 -2.00 24.16
C ALA A 182 5.11 -1.61 22.90
N GLU A 183 5.23 -0.36 22.47
CA GLU A 183 4.65 0.08 21.20
C GLU A 183 5.50 -0.42 20.03
N PRO A 184 4.88 -0.83 18.91
CA PRO A 184 5.60 -1.19 17.70
C PRO A 184 6.32 0.02 17.12
N ALA A 185 7.48 -0.19 16.53
CA ALA A 185 8.18 0.87 15.81
C ALA A 185 7.40 1.29 14.56
N LEU A 186 7.39 2.59 14.27
CA LEU A 186 6.79 3.15 13.06
C LEU A 186 7.86 3.49 12.02
N TRP A 187 7.74 2.89 10.86
CA TRP A 187 8.58 3.16 9.71
C TRP A 187 7.75 3.63 8.52
N ASN A 188 7.89 4.88 8.09
CA ASN A 188 7.06 5.48 7.01
C ASN A 188 5.55 5.28 7.20
N GLY A 189 5.06 5.32 8.44
CA GLY A 189 3.65 5.10 8.78
C GLY A 189 3.23 3.62 8.83
N VAL A 190 4.18 2.69 8.71
CA VAL A 190 3.98 1.24 8.85
C VAL A 190 4.39 0.80 10.24
N SER A 191 3.52 0.09 10.95
CA SER A 191 3.85 -0.57 12.22
C SER A 191 4.66 -1.84 11.98
N LEU A 192 5.83 -1.95 12.61
CA LEU A 192 6.77 -3.06 12.40
C LEU A 192 6.73 -4.04 13.56
N TYR A 193 6.69 -5.33 13.23
CA TYR A 193 6.66 -6.44 14.19
C TYR A 193 7.70 -7.51 13.77
N PRO A 194 8.99 -7.30 14.07
CA PRO A 194 9.99 -8.36 13.89
C PRO A 194 9.68 -9.52 14.85
N MET A 195 9.69 -10.77 14.37
CA MET A 195 9.39 -11.94 15.18
C MET A 195 10.37 -13.07 14.90
N ASP A 196 11.23 -13.40 15.87
CA ASP A 196 12.09 -14.59 15.81
C ASP A 196 11.32 -15.82 16.28
N GLY A 197 11.32 -16.86 15.46
CA GLY A 197 10.66 -18.13 15.76
C GLY A 197 11.18 -18.82 17.02
N ARG A 198 12.43 -18.58 17.42
CA ARG A 198 12.99 -19.16 18.65
C ARG A 198 12.42 -18.54 19.91
N THR A 199 12.22 -17.22 19.93
CA THR A 199 11.63 -16.51 21.06
C THR A 199 10.14 -16.71 21.13
N ILE A 200 9.46 -16.73 19.98
CA ILE A 200 8.01 -16.89 19.92
C ILE A 200 7.56 -18.33 20.24
N ASP A 201 8.38 -19.34 19.98
CA ASP A 201 8.05 -20.73 20.25
C ASP A 201 7.76 -20.95 21.75
N VAL A 202 8.53 -20.31 22.62
CA VAL A 202 8.29 -20.32 24.07
C VAL A 202 6.95 -19.66 24.40
N LEU A 203 6.73 -18.42 23.92
CA LEU A 203 5.49 -17.69 24.17
C LEU A 203 4.26 -18.40 23.58
N TRP A 204 4.41 -19.00 22.40
CA TRP A 204 3.34 -19.76 21.73
C TRP A 204 2.97 -21.03 22.49
N SER A 205 3.93 -21.71 23.12
CA SER A 205 3.66 -22.88 23.93
C SER A 205 3.05 -22.55 25.31
N GLU A 206 3.42 -21.41 25.90
CA GLU A 206 2.93 -20.97 27.20
C GLU A 206 1.59 -20.26 27.16
N ASP A 207 1.40 -19.34 26.22
CA ASP A 207 0.18 -18.54 26.06
C ASP A 207 -0.24 -18.39 24.57
N PRO A 208 -0.68 -19.48 23.92
CA PRO A 208 -1.11 -19.42 22.52
C PRO A 208 -2.33 -18.50 22.32
N GLN A 209 -3.18 -18.36 23.34
CA GLN A 209 -4.35 -17.49 23.23
C GLN A 209 -3.98 -16.00 23.31
N GLY A 210 -3.04 -15.62 24.16
CA GLY A 210 -2.51 -14.26 24.22
C GLY A 210 -1.87 -13.84 22.91
N VAL A 211 -1.10 -14.74 22.29
CA VAL A 211 -0.52 -14.48 20.94
C VAL A 211 -1.60 -14.30 19.88
N ARG A 212 -2.62 -15.16 19.84
CA ARG A 212 -3.77 -15.02 18.92
C ARG A 212 -4.51 -13.69 19.12
N ASN A 213 -4.74 -13.32 20.37
CA ASN A 213 -5.42 -12.07 20.70
C ASN A 213 -4.64 -10.86 20.21
N LEU A 214 -3.31 -10.85 20.40
CA LEU A 214 -2.46 -9.77 19.91
C LEU A 214 -2.44 -9.72 18.37
N LEU A 215 -2.32 -10.86 17.69
CA LEU A 215 -2.39 -10.92 16.22
C LEU A 215 -3.74 -10.41 15.71
N ALA A 216 -4.85 -10.78 16.34
CA ALA A 216 -6.18 -10.29 16.01
C ALA A 216 -6.31 -8.78 16.25
N GLU A 217 -5.71 -8.26 17.31
CA GLU A 217 -5.67 -6.82 17.59
C GLU A 217 -4.88 -6.06 16.50
N ILE A 218 -3.71 -6.56 16.12
CA ILE A 218 -2.91 -5.99 15.02
C ILE A 218 -3.73 -5.95 13.74
N GLN A 219 -4.39 -7.06 13.37
CA GLN A 219 -5.24 -7.14 12.18
C GLN A 219 -6.41 -6.15 12.22
N ARG A 220 -7.05 -5.99 13.37
CA ARG A 220 -8.17 -5.07 13.56
C ARG A 220 -7.77 -3.60 13.46
N LYS A 221 -6.55 -3.25 13.91
CA LYS A 221 -6.01 -1.88 13.88
C LYS A 221 -5.50 -1.44 12.50
N HIS A 222 -5.22 -2.37 11.60
CA HIS A 222 -4.60 -2.08 10.32
C HIS A 222 -5.46 -2.54 9.14
N THR A 223 -5.61 -1.67 8.15
CA THR A 223 -6.34 -1.98 6.91
C THR A 223 -5.55 -2.94 6.03
N LEU A 224 -4.21 -2.85 6.07
CA LEU A 224 -3.32 -3.79 5.41
C LEU A 224 -2.40 -4.45 6.43
N PHE A 225 -2.42 -5.77 6.49
CA PHE A 225 -1.52 -6.57 7.28
C PHE A 225 -0.68 -7.44 6.37
N VAL A 226 0.61 -7.15 6.26
CA VAL A 226 1.57 -7.92 5.44
C VAL A 226 2.39 -8.81 6.35
N VAL A 227 2.54 -10.07 5.96
CA VAL A 227 3.36 -11.03 6.67
C VAL A 227 4.48 -11.53 5.75
N ASP A 228 5.72 -11.26 6.12
CA ASP A 228 6.90 -11.85 5.48
C ASP A 228 7.14 -13.23 6.10
N CYS A 229 6.76 -14.28 5.38
CA CYS A 229 6.64 -15.63 5.95
C CYS A 229 7.83 -16.53 5.60
N PHE A 230 8.42 -17.11 6.64
CA PHE A 230 9.19 -18.33 6.52
C PHE A 230 8.30 -19.53 6.92
N PRO A 231 8.10 -20.54 6.04
CA PRO A 231 7.16 -21.63 6.32
C PRO A 231 7.51 -22.51 7.51
N GLY A 232 8.78 -22.55 7.93
CA GLY A 232 9.22 -23.27 9.12
C GLY A 232 8.99 -22.53 10.45
N HIS A 233 8.41 -21.31 10.41
CA HIS A 233 8.12 -20.54 11.62
C HIS A 233 6.90 -21.13 12.39
N PRO A 234 6.92 -21.23 13.74
CA PRO A 234 5.82 -21.83 14.52
C PRO A 234 4.44 -21.26 14.22
N LEU A 235 4.33 -19.95 13.95
CA LEU A 235 3.06 -19.29 13.65
C LEU A 235 2.62 -19.34 12.19
N PHE A 236 3.42 -19.93 11.29
CA PHE A 236 3.07 -19.97 9.87
C PHE A 236 1.73 -20.63 9.62
N SER A 237 1.48 -21.79 10.23
CA SER A 237 0.22 -22.52 10.08
C SER A 237 -0.99 -21.73 10.57
N GLU A 238 -0.84 -20.96 11.66
CA GLU A 238 -1.92 -20.11 12.20
C GLU A 238 -2.26 -18.95 11.28
N LEU A 239 -1.23 -18.25 10.75
CA LEU A 239 -1.40 -17.09 9.88
C LEU A 239 -1.81 -17.45 8.45
N SER A 240 -1.62 -18.70 8.04
CA SER A 240 -2.01 -19.21 6.73
C SER A 240 -3.40 -19.88 6.72
N LYS A 241 -4.10 -19.94 7.85
CA LYS A 241 -5.48 -20.47 7.91
C LYS A 241 -6.41 -19.64 7.03
N PRO A 242 -7.29 -20.29 6.26
CA PRO A 242 -8.27 -19.60 5.42
C PRO A 242 -9.13 -18.62 6.22
N LYS A 243 -9.21 -17.40 5.76
CA LYS A 243 -10.07 -16.36 6.33
C LYS A 243 -10.39 -15.29 5.29
N PRO A 244 -11.49 -14.55 5.45
CA PRO A 244 -11.84 -13.47 4.54
C PRO A 244 -10.71 -12.44 4.45
N GLY A 245 -10.36 -12.06 3.22
CA GLY A 245 -9.33 -11.06 2.98
C GLY A 245 -7.89 -11.54 3.05
N LEU A 246 -7.63 -12.84 3.28
CA LEU A 246 -6.30 -13.42 3.17
C LEU A 246 -5.94 -13.67 1.70
N ILE A 247 -4.69 -13.36 1.35
CA ILE A 247 -4.07 -13.68 0.05
C ILE A 247 -2.67 -14.22 0.33
N ASN A 248 -2.37 -15.40 -0.16
CA ASN A 248 -1.04 -15.98 -0.08
C ASN A 248 -0.28 -15.75 -1.40
N LEU A 249 0.87 -15.12 -1.33
CA LEU A 249 1.77 -14.88 -2.45
C LEU A 249 3.03 -15.73 -2.28
N VAL A 250 3.13 -16.79 -3.07
CA VAL A 250 4.34 -17.62 -3.08
C VAL A 250 5.35 -16.94 -3.99
N VAL A 251 6.39 -16.36 -3.40
CA VAL A 251 7.40 -15.56 -4.10
C VAL A 251 8.56 -16.45 -4.53
N THR A 252 8.93 -16.40 -5.80
CA THR A 252 10.08 -17.13 -6.33
C THR A 252 10.98 -16.21 -7.17
N SER A 253 12.21 -16.67 -7.44
CA SER A 253 13.12 -16.07 -8.43
C SER A 253 13.17 -16.96 -9.68
N PRO A 254 13.76 -16.49 -10.81
CA PRO A 254 13.81 -17.26 -12.05
C PRO A 254 14.85 -18.42 -12.02
N ARG A 255 15.15 -18.97 -10.85
CA ARG A 255 15.97 -20.15 -10.70
C ARG A 255 15.09 -21.39 -10.65
N ASP A 256 15.45 -22.44 -11.36
CA ASP A 256 14.66 -23.68 -11.48
C ASP A 256 14.38 -24.32 -10.12
N ASP A 257 15.38 -24.36 -9.23
CA ASP A 257 15.23 -24.90 -7.88
C ASP A 257 14.22 -24.09 -7.04
N ALA A 258 14.26 -22.76 -7.14
CA ALA A 258 13.34 -21.88 -6.43
C ALA A 258 11.91 -22.01 -6.97
N ILE A 259 11.73 -22.12 -8.29
CA ILE A 259 10.42 -22.32 -8.94
C ILE A 259 9.83 -23.67 -8.52
N LEU A 260 10.64 -24.74 -8.52
CA LEU A 260 10.17 -26.07 -8.10
C LEU A 260 9.71 -26.08 -6.63
N GLN A 261 10.49 -25.44 -5.73
CA GLN A 261 10.13 -25.32 -4.32
C GLN A 261 8.85 -24.47 -4.14
N ALA A 262 8.72 -23.38 -4.90
CA ALA A 262 7.53 -22.54 -4.85
C ALA A 262 6.26 -23.29 -5.28
N ARG A 263 6.33 -24.09 -6.33
CA ARG A 263 5.22 -24.93 -6.81
C ARG A 263 4.80 -25.98 -5.77
N ARG A 264 5.76 -26.62 -5.08
CA ARG A 264 5.45 -27.52 -3.96
C ARG A 264 4.76 -26.78 -2.83
N LEU A 265 5.28 -25.61 -2.45
CA LEU A 265 4.71 -24.81 -1.38
C LEU A 265 3.28 -24.34 -1.70
N MET A 266 2.93 -24.08 -2.97
CA MET A 266 1.56 -23.73 -3.37
C MET A 266 0.54 -24.81 -3.03
N SER A 267 0.92 -26.09 -2.98
CA SER A 267 0.03 -27.19 -2.56
C SER A 267 -0.15 -27.25 -1.03
N GLU A 268 0.68 -26.55 -0.26
CA GLU A 268 0.67 -26.56 1.20
C GLU A 268 -0.02 -25.30 1.80
N VAL A 269 -0.12 -24.21 1.01
CA VAL A 269 -0.76 -22.97 1.45
C VAL A 269 -2.22 -22.92 1.02
N SER A 270 -3.04 -22.32 1.87
CA SER A 270 -4.47 -22.17 1.60
C SER A 270 -4.77 -21.20 0.44
N GLU A 271 -5.86 -21.44 -0.25
CA GLU A 271 -6.38 -20.49 -1.24
C GLU A 271 -7.04 -19.26 -0.57
N PRO A 272 -7.08 -18.09 -1.26
CA PRO A 272 -6.45 -17.86 -2.55
C PRO A 272 -4.93 -17.70 -2.47
N HIS A 273 -4.22 -18.35 -3.40
CA HIS A 273 -2.79 -18.22 -3.53
C HIS A 273 -2.37 -17.86 -4.97
N HIS A 274 -1.25 -17.15 -5.11
CA HIS A 274 -0.71 -16.73 -6.40
C HIS A 274 0.80 -16.91 -6.43
N LEU A 275 1.33 -17.36 -7.58
CA LEU A 275 2.76 -17.44 -7.80
C LEU A 275 3.29 -16.08 -8.28
N VAL A 276 4.26 -15.55 -7.56
CA VAL A 276 4.95 -14.29 -7.88
C VAL A 276 6.37 -14.58 -8.33
N LEU A 277 6.67 -14.38 -9.61
CA LEU A 277 8.03 -14.43 -10.14
C LEU A 277 8.69 -13.06 -9.91
N ASN A 278 9.59 -12.99 -8.95
CA ASN A 278 10.40 -11.82 -8.67
C ASN A 278 11.75 -11.88 -9.37
N MET A 279 12.35 -10.73 -9.67
CA MET A 279 13.67 -10.63 -10.31
C MET A 279 13.71 -11.21 -11.73
N ALA A 280 12.62 -11.16 -12.47
CA ALA A 280 12.56 -11.60 -13.87
C ALA A 280 13.47 -10.73 -14.75
N LYS A 281 14.46 -11.34 -15.42
CA LYS A 281 15.44 -10.63 -16.25
C LYS A 281 15.06 -10.61 -17.74
N SER A 282 14.26 -11.59 -18.18
CA SER A 282 13.90 -11.76 -19.58
C SER A 282 12.40 -12.00 -19.77
N VAL A 283 11.96 -11.91 -21.03
CA VAL A 283 10.58 -12.25 -21.40
C VAL A 283 10.34 -13.76 -21.29
N SER A 284 11.36 -14.58 -21.49
CA SER A 284 11.29 -16.04 -21.33
C SER A 284 10.98 -16.45 -19.90
N ASP A 285 11.43 -15.69 -18.90
CA ASP A 285 11.10 -15.94 -17.49
C ASP A 285 9.58 -15.84 -17.24
N ARG A 286 8.86 -15.11 -18.11
CA ARG A 286 7.39 -14.94 -18.03
C ARG A 286 6.61 -16.12 -18.60
N ALA A 287 7.26 -16.97 -19.42
CA ALA A 287 6.62 -18.12 -20.06
C ALA A 287 6.34 -19.29 -19.11
N GLU A 288 6.79 -19.20 -17.87
CA GLU A 288 6.50 -20.19 -16.83
C GLU A 288 4.98 -20.26 -16.57
N SER A 289 4.40 -21.41 -16.87
CA SER A 289 2.96 -21.65 -16.66
C SER A 289 2.59 -21.54 -15.19
N GLY A 290 1.51 -20.83 -14.89
CA GLY A 290 0.98 -20.67 -13.54
C GLY A 290 1.51 -19.46 -12.77
N VAL A 291 2.38 -18.62 -13.36
CA VAL A 291 2.80 -17.35 -12.75
C VAL A 291 1.69 -16.30 -12.87
N SER A 292 1.23 -15.79 -11.73
CA SER A 292 0.18 -14.76 -11.66
C SER A 292 0.73 -13.35 -11.75
N ILE A 293 1.90 -13.11 -11.15
CA ILE A 293 2.53 -11.79 -11.07
C ILE A 293 4.00 -11.92 -11.46
N VAL A 294 4.45 -11.05 -12.38
CA VAL A 294 5.86 -10.98 -12.78
C VAL A 294 6.43 -9.61 -12.41
N LEU A 295 7.49 -9.62 -11.62
CA LEU A 295 8.20 -8.41 -11.20
C LEU A 295 9.59 -8.41 -11.84
N PRO A 296 9.95 -7.35 -12.58
CA PRO A 296 11.23 -7.28 -13.25
C PRO A 296 12.38 -7.11 -12.26
N TYR A 297 13.55 -7.64 -12.60
CA TYR A 297 14.77 -7.35 -11.85
C TYR A 297 15.16 -5.89 -12.03
N ASN A 298 15.32 -5.18 -10.93
CA ASN A 298 15.85 -3.83 -10.91
C ASN A 298 16.53 -3.56 -9.57
N GLU A 299 17.85 -3.47 -9.58
CA GLU A 299 18.66 -3.27 -8.39
C GLU A 299 18.33 -1.97 -7.67
N THR A 300 18.16 -0.89 -8.43
CA THR A 300 17.80 0.42 -7.88
C THR A 300 16.46 0.38 -7.17
N TRP A 301 15.47 -0.33 -7.73
CA TRP A 301 14.17 -0.49 -7.09
C TRP A 301 14.25 -1.25 -5.78
N ALA A 302 15.05 -2.30 -5.74
CA ALA A 302 15.25 -3.09 -4.53
C ALA A 302 15.93 -2.30 -3.40
N GLN A 303 16.88 -1.45 -3.75
CA GLN A 303 17.58 -0.57 -2.79
C GLN A 303 16.70 0.57 -2.31
N SER A 304 16.00 1.25 -3.20
CA SER A 304 15.14 2.41 -2.89
C SER A 304 13.74 2.03 -2.40
N LEU A 305 13.36 0.75 -2.45
CA LEU A 305 11.99 0.27 -2.21
C LEU A 305 10.99 1.01 -3.11
N ASP A 306 11.27 0.99 -4.42
CA ASP A 306 10.45 1.69 -5.41
C ASP A 306 8.99 1.21 -5.36
N PRO A 307 8.02 2.12 -5.33
CA PRO A 307 6.60 1.77 -5.33
C PRO A 307 6.16 0.85 -6.45
N ARG A 308 6.83 0.88 -7.60
CA ARG A 308 6.50 0.04 -8.76
C ARG A 308 6.64 -1.46 -8.51
N LEU A 309 7.42 -1.87 -7.51
CA LEU A 309 7.49 -3.27 -7.05
C LEU A 309 6.17 -3.73 -6.39
N ALA A 310 5.45 -2.81 -5.78
CA ALA A 310 4.27 -3.11 -4.97
C ALA A 310 2.96 -3.07 -5.77
N ASP A 311 2.90 -2.25 -6.83
CA ASP A 311 1.65 -2.01 -7.55
C ASP A 311 0.97 -3.29 -8.07
N PRO A 312 1.67 -4.26 -8.72
CA PRO A 312 1.02 -5.48 -9.18
C PRO A 312 0.45 -6.35 -8.04
N ILE A 313 1.08 -6.32 -6.87
CA ILE A 313 0.63 -7.03 -5.68
C ILE A 313 -0.63 -6.36 -5.10
N LEU A 314 -0.64 -5.03 -5.01
CA LEU A 314 -1.77 -4.29 -4.50
C LEU A 314 -2.97 -4.31 -5.46
N GLU A 315 -2.73 -4.39 -6.79
CA GLU A 315 -3.77 -4.63 -7.80
C GLU A 315 -4.46 -5.98 -7.61
N GLN A 316 -3.70 -7.00 -7.22
CA GLN A 316 -4.26 -8.32 -6.90
C GLN A 316 -5.09 -8.30 -5.60
N ALA A 317 -4.65 -7.51 -4.61
CA ALA A 317 -5.28 -7.45 -3.30
C ALA A 317 -6.53 -6.56 -3.28
N TYR A 318 -6.56 -5.49 -4.07
CA TYR A 318 -7.60 -4.48 -4.02
C TYR A 318 -8.17 -4.20 -5.39
N THR A 319 -9.43 -4.59 -5.62
CA THR A 319 -10.16 -4.24 -6.85
C THR A 319 -10.18 -2.72 -7.02
N GLY A 320 -9.74 -2.25 -8.17
CA GLY A 320 -9.67 -0.82 -8.48
C GLY A 320 -8.43 -0.11 -7.93
N TRP A 321 -7.45 -0.84 -7.39
CA TRP A 321 -6.13 -0.26 -7.13
C TRP A 321 -5.54 0.29 -8.42
N LYS A 322 -5.20 1.56 -8.43
CA LYS A 322 -4.66 2.22 -9.62
C LYS A 322 -3.19 2.52 -9.41
N ARG A 323 -2.40 2.20 -10.42
CA ARG A 323 -1.02 2.65 -10.51
C ARG A 323 -1.03 4.17 -10.60
N ARG A 324 -0.72 4.85 -9.51
CA ARG A 324 -0.39 6.27 -9.58
C ARG A 324 1.00 6.34 -10.23
N LYS A 325 1.05 6.90 -11.44
CA LYS A 325 2.30 7.13 -12.19
C LYS A 325 3.18 8.13 -11.47
#